data_c586e4a5760bfe5907b8630773c1b329
#
_entry.id   c586e4a5760bfe5907b8630773c1b329
#
_cell.length_a   1.000
_cell.length_b   1.000
_cell.length_c   1.000
_cell.angle_alpha   90.00
_cell.angle_beta   90.00
_cell.angle_gamma   90.00
#
_symmetry.space_group_name_H-M   'P 1'
#
loop_
_entity.id
_entity.type
_entity.pdbx_description
1 polymer ?
#
loop_
_entity_poly.entity_id
_entity_poly.type
_entity_poly.pdbx_seq_one_letter_code
_entity_poly.pdbx_strand_id
1 'polypeptide(L)'
;MYKRQGDVFQLEPVVKGDEREILNRFYPTPYFFSARVFNQIDLVSIELEKVYRQTDKVFVSVLDHIRSNTAGAADLQLLNTRYGTDIEENEEDMYITLATRRDNVDYINDRKLAELPGDAVTFRGEVTGDFPESSLPTSRELVLKPGAQVIFIKNDFDRRWVNGTIGVVSGFDEIEETLYVITDDGKECDVKPEHLSLIHISEPTRPEPIS
;
A
#
# COMPACT_ATOMS: atom_id res chain seq x y z
N MET A 1 -0.95 -2.39 28.60
CA MET A 1 -1.45 -3.53 27.81
C MET A 1 -0.95 -3.35 26.39
N TYR A 2 -0.14 -4.26 25.86
CA TYR A 2 0.36 -4.17 24.48
C TYR A 2 -0.67 -4.81 23.54
N LYS A 3 -1.08 -4.06 22.50
CA LYS A 3 -1.91 -4.60 21.42
C LYS A 3 -1.03 -4.81 20.20
N ARG A 4 -1.16 -5.95 19.53
CA ARG A 4 -0.56 -6.25 18.25
C ARG A 4 -1.68 -6.64 17.30
N GLN A 5 -1.64 -6.16 16.08
CA GLN A 5 -2.59 -6.54 15.04
C GLN A 5 -1.81 -6.85 13.76
N GLY A 6 -2.34 -7.72 12.95
CA GLY A 6 -1.73 -8.12 11.68
C GLY A 6 -2.64 -9.10 10.96
N ASP A 7 -2.32 -9.36 9.72
CA ASP A 7 -2.98 -10.35 8.89
C ASP A 7 -1.99 -11.44 8.54
N VAL A 8 -2.23 -12.64 9.08
CA VAL A 8 -1.35 -13.81 8.90
C VAL A 8 -1.48 -14.44 7.52
N PHE A 9 -2.48 -14.04 6.74
CA PHE A 9 -2.72 -14.52 5.37
C PHE A 9 -2.12 -13.60 4.30
N GLN A 10 -1.52 -12.46 4.70
CA GLN A 10 -0.74 -11.62 3.80
C GLN A 10 0.66 -12.20 3.58
N LEU A 11 1.48 -11.48 2.79
CA LEU A 11 2.84 -11.92 2.46
C LEU A 11 3.64 -12.24 3.73
N GLU A 12 4.45 -13.30 3.64
CA GLU A 12 5.35 -13.69 4.73
C GLU A 12 6.36 -12.57 5.04
N PRO A 13 6.89 -12.52 6.28
CA PRO A 13 7.95 -11.58 6.64
C PRO A 13 9.15 -11.72 5.70
N VAL A 14 9.65 -10.60 5.19
CA VAL A 14 10.84 -10.57 4.34
C VAL A 14 12.06 -10.84 5.21
N VAL A 15 12.70 -11.99 4.98
CA VAL A 15 13.92 -12.41 5.67
C VAL A 15 15.03 -12.60 4.65
N LYS A 16 16.15 -11.90 4.81
CA LYS A 16 17.32 -12.03 3.95
C LYS A 16 17.96 -13.41 4.09
N GLY A 17 18.74 -13.84 3.08
CA GLY A 17 19.26 -15.20 3.02
C GLY A 17 20.08 -15.61 4.24
N ASP A 18 20.99 -14.76 4.68
CA ASP A 18 21.84 -14.94 5.86
C ASP A 18 21.04 -14.91 7.19
N GLU A 19 20.07 -14.01 7.30
CA GLU A 19 19.14 -13.96 8.43
C GLU A 19 18.26 -15.22 8.50
N ARG A 20 17.83 -15.74 7.33
CA ARG A 20 17.03 -16.96 7.24
C ARG A 20 17.77 -18.18 7.77
N GLU A 21 19.06 -18.30 7.49
CA GLU A 21 19.89 -19.38 8.04
C GLU A 21 19.99 -19.31 9.56
N ILE A 22 20.12 -18.11 10.12
CA ILE A 22 20.16 -17.93 11.58
C ILE A 22 18.81 -18.26 12.19
N LEU A 23 17.72 -17.72 11.64
CA LEU A 23 16.37 -17.95 12.17
C LEU A 23 15.97 -19.42 12.14
N ASN A 24 16.27 -20.15 11.07
CA ASN A 24 15.93 -21.57 10.91
C ASN A 24 16.59 -22.48 11.98
N ARG A 25 17.67 -22.02 12.63
CA ARG A 25 18.29 -22.75 13.75
C ARG A 25 17.46 -22.72 15.03
N PHE A 26 16.60 -21.69 15.16
CA PHE A 26 15.87 -21.43 16.40
C PHE A 26 14.35 -21.53 16.24
N TYR A 27 13.81 -21.27 15.05
CA TYR A 27 12.40 -21.15 14.76
C TYR A 27 12.02 -21.93 13.49
N PRO A 28 10.87 -22.64 13.49
CA PRO A 28 10.42 -23.41 12.34
C PRO A 28 9.95 -22.52 11.16
N THR A 29 9.51 -21.31 11.44
CA THR A 29 9.06 -20.34 10.42
C THR A 29 9.46 -18.91 10.80
N PRO A 30 9.53 -17.97 9.85
CA PRO A 30 9.82 -16.57 10.12
C PRO A 30 8.62 -15.81 10.71
N TYR A 31 7.47 -16.44 10.81
CA TYR A 31 6.28 -15.79 11.35
C TYR A 31 6.38 -15.54 12.86
N PHE A 32 5.81 -14.43 13.32
CA PHE A 32 5.84 -14.02 14.72
C PHE A 32 5.27 -15.07 15.69
N PHE A 33 4.27 -15.84 15.26
CA PHE A 33 3.65 -16.89 16.07
C PHE A 33 4.55 -18.13 16.26
N SER A 34 5.67 -18.24 15.53
CA SER A 34 6.70 -19.25 15.78
C SER A 34 7.64 -18.87 16.92
N ALA A 35 7.57 -17.63 17.44
CA ALA A 35 8.41 -17.19 18.53
C ALA A 35 8.10 -17.98 19.82
N ARG A 36 9.16 -18.45 20.50
CA ARG A 36 9.04 -19.29 21.72
C ARG A 36 8.23 -18.63 22.84
N VAL A 37 8.25 -17.30 22.89
CA VAL A 37 7.47 -16.52 23.87
C VAL A 37 5.96 -16.72 23.71
N PHE A 38 5.48 -17.09 22.53
CA PHE A 38 4.06 -17.35 22.27
C PHE A 38 3.50 -18.50 23.11
N ASN A 39 4.34 -19.48 23.45
CA ASN A 39 3.97 -20.60 24.33
C ASN A 39 4.05 -20.26 25.83
N GLN A 40 4.49 -19.05 26.17
CA GLN A 40 4.74 -18.61 27.53
C GLN A 40 3.83 -17.49 28.03
N ILE A 41 3.00 -16.95 27.11
CA ILE A 41 2.10 -15.83 27.39
C ILE A 41 0.65 -16.22 27.15
N ASP A 42 -0.24 -15.74 28.02
CA ASP A 42 -1.67 -15.84 27.80
C ASP A 42 -2.11 -14.79 26.81
N LEU A 43 -2.44 -15.23 25.60
CA LEU A 43 -2.91 -14.37 24.51
C LEU A 43 -4.43 -14.41 24.42
N VAL A 44 -5.04 -13.24 24.44
CA VAL A 44 -6.42 -13.08 23.99
C VAL A 44 -6.41 -12.76 22.51
N SER A 45 -6.83 -13.74 21.70
CA SER A 45 -6.95 -13.55 20.25
C SER A 45 -8.36 -13.05 19.90
N ILE A 46 -8.40 -12.01 19.06
CA ILE A 46 -9.65 -11.47 18.53
C ILE A 46 -9.51 -11.50 17.01
N GLU A 47 -10.41 -12.20 16.34
CA GLU A 47 -10.51 -12.22 14.88
C GLU A 47 -11.52 -11.16 14.43
N LEU A 48 -11.14 -10.37 13.40
CA LEU A 48 -12.02 -9.41 12.76
C LEU A 48 -12.72 -10.09 11.59
N GLU A 49 -14.04 -10.29 11.70
CA GLU A 49 -14.81 -11.05 10.72
C GLU A 49 -15.50 -10.17 9.66
N LYS A 50 -15.75 -8.89 9.98
CA LYS A 50 -16.53 -8.02 9.10
C LYS A 50 -15.66 -7.34 8.06
N VAL A 51 -15.98 -7.58 6.79
CA VAL A 51 -15.35 -6.90 5.64
C VAL A 51 -16.12 -5.60 5.35
N TYR A 52 -15.40 -4.47 5.33
CA TYR A 52 -15.94 -3.15 5.03
C TYR A 52 -15.52 -2.62 3.66
N ARG A 53 -14.41 -3.11 3.12
CA ARG A 53 -13.82 -2.61 1.88
C ARG A 53 -14.60 -3.04 0.64
N GLN A 54 -15.20 -4.24 0.68
CA GLN A 54 -15.90 -4.84 -0.45
C GLN A 54 -17.35 -5.08 -0.07
N THR A 55 -18.27 -4.73 -0.99
CA THR A 55 -19.73 -4.92 -0.83
C THR A 55 -20.27 -6.11 -1.61
N ASP A 56 -19.56 -6.54 -2.66
CA ASP A 56 -19.93 -7.73 -3.44
C ASP A 56 -19.64 -9.01 -2.63
N LYS A 57 -20.71 -9.62 -2.14
CA LYS A 57 -20.64 -10.82 -1.30
C LYS A 57 -20.06 -12.03 -2.03
N VAL A 58 -20.28 -12.14 -3.35
CA VAL A 58 -19.76 -13.25 -4.15
C VAL A 58 -18.25 -13.11 -4.26
N PHE A 59 -17.77 -11.93 -4.58
CA PHE A 59 -16.34 -11.65 -4.65
C PHE A 59 -15.65 -11.82 -3.29
N VAL A 60 -16.26 -11.34 -2.20
CA VAL A 60 -15.75 -11.54 -0.83
C VAL A 60 -15.62 -13.03 -0.52
N SER A 61 -16.63 -13.86 -0.88
CA SER A 61 -16.57 -15.30 -0.68
C SER A 61 -15.41 -15.95 -1.45
N VAL A 62 -15.17 -15.55 -2.68
CA VAL A 62 -14.02 -16.04 -3.48
C VAL A 62 -12.70 -15.67 -2.81
N LEU A 63 -12.56 -14.43 -2.34
CA LEU A 63 -11.36 -13.99 -1.63
C LEU A 63 -11.13 -14.79 -0.33
N ASP A 64 -12.19 -15.08 0.42
CA ASP A 64 -12.11 -15.90 1.62
C ASP A 64 -11.72 -17.35 1.32
N HIS A 65 -12.24 -17.94 0.24
CA HIS A 65 -11.82 -19.28 -0.20
C HIS A 65 -10.35 -19.30 -0.59
N ILE A 66 -9.85 -18.27 -1.28
CA ILE A 66 -8.43 -18.17 -1.64
C ILE A 66 -7.58 -18.01 -0.36
N ARG A 67 -7.98 -17.12 0.53
CA ARG A 67 -7.30 -16.85 1.80
C ARG A 67 -7.17 -18.10 2.67
N SER A 68 -8.24 -18.88 2.76
CA SER A 68 -8.27 -20.12 3.56
C SER A 68 -7.76 -21.36 2.81
N ASN A 69 -7.29 -21.19 1.57
CA ASN A 69 -6.85 -22.29 0.70
C ASN A 69 -7.94 -23.35 0.43
N THR A 70 -9.19 -22.91 0.34
CA THR A 70 -10.36 -23.76 0.03
C THR A 70 -10.98 -23.44 -1.34
N ALA A 71 -10.32 -22.58 -2.14
CA ALA A 71 -10.79 -22.21 -3.46
C ALA A 71 -10.94 -23.41 -4.38
N GLY A 72 -12.12 -23.54 -4.98
CA GLY A 72 -12.47 -24.62 -5.90
C GLY A 72 -12.53 -24.18 -7.37
N ALA A 73 -12.94 -25.12 -8.22
CA ALA A 73 -13.07 -24.87 -9.67
C ALA A 73 -14.09 -23.75 -9.99
N ALA A 74 -15.17 -23.64 -9.20
CA ALA A 74 -16.18 -22.60 -9.38
C ALA A 74 -15.62 -21.20 -9.11
N ASP A 75 -14.79 -21.03 -8.06
CA ASP A 75 -14.13 -19.77 -7.74
C ASP A 75 -13.18 -19.35 -8.86
N LEU A 76 -12.39 -20.30 -9.37
CA LEU A 76 -11.48 -20.05 -10.49
C LEU A 76 -12.23 -19.71 -11.78
N GLN A 77 -13.34 -20.40 -12.08
CA GLN A 77 -14.18 -20.04 -13.22
C GLN A 77 -14.70 -18.62 -13.12
N LEU A 78 -15.19 -18.20 -11.95
CA LEU A 78 -15.66 -16.85 -11.73
C LEU A 78 -14.55 -15.81 -11.92
N LEU A 79 -13.35 -16.05 -11.39
CA LEU A 79 -12.21 -15.16 -11.60
C LEU A 79 -11.81 -15.07 -13.06
N ASN A 80 -11.80 -16.22 -13.76
CA ASN A 80 -11.44 -16.30 -15.18
C ASN A 80 -12.44 -15.55 -16.09
N THR A 81 -13.67 -15.28 -15.64
CA THR A 81 -14.59 -14.41 -16.42
C THR A 81 -14.06 -12.97 -16.55
N ARG A 82 -13.11 -12.58 -15.70
CA ARG A 82 -12.47 -11.27 -15.72
C ARG A 82 -11.10 -11.29 -16.39
N TYR A 83 -10.63 -12.45 -16.83
CA TYR A 83 -9.34 -12.57 -17.51
C TYR A 83 -9.47 -12.12 -18.98
N GLY A 84 -8.58 -11.20 -19.38
CA GLY A 84 -8.54 -10.68 -20.75
C GLY A 84 -9.75 -9.84 -21.17
N THR A 85 -10.57 -9.41 -20.21
CA THR A 85 -11.61 -8.41 -20.50
C THR A 85 -10.96 -7.05 -20.67
N ASP A 86 -11.24 -6.39 -21.80
CA ASP A 86 -10.90 -4.97 -21.96
C ASP A 86 -11.69 -4.19 -20.92
N ILE A 87 -10.99 -3.48 -20.06
CA ILE A 87 -11.59 -2.53 -19.15
C ILE A 87 -11.87 -1.29 -19.98
N GLU A 88 -13.15 -0.97 -20.21
CA GLU A 88 -13.52 0.36 -20.71
C GLU A 88 -13.14 1.36 -19.62
N GLU A 89 -11.95 1.96 -19.76
CA GLU A 89 -11.48 3.01 -18.85
C GLU A 89 -12.41 4.22 -19.05
N ASN A 90 -13.34 4.43 -18.12
CA ASN A 90 -14.06 5.69 -18.04
C ASN A 90 -13.12 6.73 -17.42
N GLU A 91 -13.09 7.93 -17.96
CA GLU A 91 -12.22 9.02 -17.47
C GLU A 91 -12.50 9.38 -15.98
N GLU A 92 -13.69 9.05 -15.48
CA GLU A 92 -14.11 9.30 -14.10
C GLU A 92 -13.67 8.22 -13.11
N ASP A 93 -13.26 7.03 -13.59
CA ASP A 93 -12.91 5.90 -12.74
C ASP A 93 -11.39 5.84 -12.51
N MET A 94 -10.98 5.75 -11.24
CA MET A 94 -9.57 5.60 -10.87
C MET A 94 -9.17 4.12 -10.85
N TYR A 95 -8.51 3.66 -11.91
CA TYR A 95 -8.02 2.27 -12.01
C TYR A 95 -6.60 2.13 -11.45
N ILE A 96 -6.37 1.04 -10.73
CA ILE A 96 -5.05 0.69 -10.22
C ILE A 96 -4.58 -0.61 -10.87
N THR A 97 -3.36 -0.61 -11.40
CA THR A 97 -2.70 -1.82 -11.87
C THR A 97 -1.85 -2.43 -10.76
N LEU A 98 -2.17 -3.66 -10.38
CA LEU A 98 -1.37 -4.42 -9.42
C LEU A 98 -0.37 -5.29 -10.17
N ALA A 99 0.90 -5.18 -9.83
CA ALA A 99 1.98 -5.99 -10.39
C ALA A 99 2.83 -6.63 -9.27
N THR A 100 3.40 -7.79 -9.57
CA THR A 100 4.22 -8.56 -8.62
C THR A 100 5.67 -8.07 -8.56
N ARG A 101 6.11 -7.28 -9.54
CA ARG A 101 7.49 -6.80 -9.66
C ARG A 101 7.52 -5.28 -9.79
N ARG A 102 8.48 -4.67 -9.08
CA ARG A 102 8.65 -3.20 -9.04
C ARG A 102 8.99 -2.63 -10.42
N ASP A 103 9.87 -3.28 -11.17
CA ASP A 103 10.25 -2.86 -12.51
C ASP A 103 9.06 -2.75 -13.48
N ASN A 104 8.08 -3.66 -13.35
CA ASN A 104 6.84 -3.57 -14.13
C ASN A 104 5.98 -2.37 -13.70
N VAL A 105 5.92 -2.09 -12.39
CA VAL A 105 5.19 -0.93 -11.87
C VAL A 105 5.81 0.37 -12.40
N ASP A 106 7.14 0.49 -12.28
CA ASP A 106 7.87 1.67 -12.73
C ASP A 106 7.66 1.88 -14.24
N TYR A 107 7.79 0.82 -15.06
CA TYR A 107 7.55 0.90 -16.51
C TYR A 107 6.12 1.36 -16.87
N ILE A 108 5.10 0.83 -16.16
CA ILE A 108 3.69 1.21 -16.41
C ILE A 108 3.47 2.67 -16.02
N ASN A 109 3.99 3.09 -14.86
CA ASN A 109 3.84 4.45 -14.36
C ASN A 109 4.54 5.48 -15.28
N ASP A 110 5.79 5.19 -15.67
CA ASP A 110 6.55 6.07 -16.57
C ASP A 110 5.84 6.24 -17.92
N ARG A 111 5.30 5.15 -18.48
CA ARG A 111 4.55 5.20 -19.72
C ARG A 111 3.28 6.03 -19.58
N LYS A 112 2.47 5.77 -18.55
CA LYS A 112 1.23 6.53 -18.31
C LYS A 112 1.53 8.00 -18.04
N LEU A 113 2.58 8.32 -17.29
CA LEU A 113 3.01 9.70 -17.05
C LEU A 113 3.47 10.40 -18.34
N ALA A 114 4.16 9.68 -19.23
CA ALA A 114 4.60 10.22 -20.51
C ALA A 114 3.41 10.57 -21.44
N GLU A 115 2.33 9.79 -21.38
CA GLU A 115 1.10 10.00 -22.18
C GLU A 115 0.31 11.24 -21.71
N LEU A 116 0.49 11.71 -20.47
CA LEU A 116 -0.20 12.89 -19.96
C LEU A 116 0.33 14.17 -20.60
N PRO A 117 -0.56 15.12 -20.94
CA PRO A 117 -0.18 16.42 -21.45
C PRO A 117 0.43 17.31 -20.37
N GLY A 118 1.11 18.38 -20.77
CA GLY A 118 1.66 19.41 -19.89
C GLY A 118 3.07 19.12 -19.39
N ASP A 119 3.60 20.10 -18.66
CA ASP A 119 4.97 20.07 -18.14
C ASP A 119 5.06 19.23 -16.87
N ALA A 120 6.18 18.53 -16.75
CA ALA A 120 6.46 17.72 -15.57
C ALA A 120 7.15 18.56 -14.50
N VAL A 121 6.75 18.38 -13.25
CA VAL A 121 7.43 18.94 -12.07
C VAL A 121 8.12 17.81 -11.33
N THR A 122 9.36 18.05 -10.91
CA THR A 122 10.18 17.07 -10.17
C THR A 122 10.36 17.52 -8.74
N PHE A 123 9.85 16.72 -7.82
CA PHE A 123 10.06 16.88 -6.38
C PHE A 123 11.25 16.04 -5.95
N ARG A 124 12.18 16.62 -5.18
CA ARG A 124 13.38 15.94 -4.71
C ARG A 124 13.34 15.74 -3.21
N GLY A 125 13.42 14.48 -2.79
CA GLY A 125 13.52 14.13 -1.38
C GLY A 125 14.96 14.22 -0.88
N GLU A 126 15.14 14.83 0.28
CA GLU A 126 16.41 14.85 0.99
C GLU A 126 16.46 13.70 1.99
N VAL A 127 17.62 13.00 2.00
CA VAL A 127 17.85 11.90 2.94
C VAL A 127 18.93 12.33 3.92
N THR A 128 18.61 12.29 5.22
CA THR A 128 19.55 12.59 6.30
C THR A 128 19.87 11.32 7.09
N GLY A 129 21.15 11.12 7.43
CA GLY A 129 21.60 9.94 8.15
C GLY A 129 21.86 8.72 7.25
N ASP A 130 22.05 7.57 7.88
CA ASP A 130 22.29 6.30 7.19
C ASP A 130 20.97 5.60 6.87
N PHE A 131 20.45 5.86 5.67
CA PHE A 131 19.15 5.35 5.22
C PHE A 131 19.33 4.62 3.89
N PRO A 132 19.09 3.30 3.84
CA PRO A 132 19.21 2.53 2.60
C PRO A 132 18.18 2.98 1.55
N GLU A 133 18.61 3.18 0.32
CA GLU A 133 17.71 3.56 -0.79
C GLU A 133 16.55 2.56 -0.99
N SER A 134 16.83 1.27 -0.75
CA SER A 134 15.80 0.21 -0.82
C SER A 134 14.67 0.34 0.20
N SER A 135 14.86 1.17 1.24
CA SER A 135 13.87 1.43 2.29
C SER A 135 13.09 2.72 2.07
N LEU A 136 13.38 3.46 1.00
CA LEU A 136 12.60 4.64 0.65
C LEU A 136 11.16 4.23 0.26
N PRO A 137 10.13 4.93 0.78
CA PRO A 137 8.74 4.63 0.48
C PRO A 137 8.36 5.01 -0.96
N THR A 138 9.09 5.94 -1.56
CA THR A 138 8.94 6.39 -2.95
C THR A 138 10.30 6.69 -3.55
N SER A 139 10.35 6.99 -4.86
CA SER A 139 11.55 7.45 -5.52
C SER A 139 12.07 8.73 -4.87
N ARG A 140 13.39 8.90 -4.85
CA ARG A 140 14.06 10.12 -4.38
C ARG A 140 13.74 11.34 -5.24
N GLU A 141 13.52 11.09 -6.52
CA GLU A 141 13.00 12.06 -7.47
C GLU A 141 11.60 11.61 -7.89
N LEU A 142 10.59 12.36 -7.49
CA LEU A 142 9.20 12.11 -7.83
C LEU A 142 8.80 13.08 -8.94
N VAL A 143 8.57 12.54 -10.13
CA VAL A 143 8.14 13.31 -11.30
C VAL A 143 6.63 13.19 -11.43
N LEU A 144 5.94 14.32 -11.48
CA LEU A 144 4.49 14.39 -11.60
C LEU A 144 4.07 15.36 -12.70
N LYS A 145 2.87 15.15 -13.22
CA LYS A 145 2.18 16.07 -14.14
C LYS A 145 0.74 16.28 -13.67
N PRO A 146 0.08 17.38 -14.05
CA PRO A 146 -1.37 17.48 -13.92
C PRO A 146 -2.05 16.29 -14.59
N GLY A 147 -3.08 15.72 -13.96
CA GLY A 147 -3.72 14.48 -14.40
C GLY A 147 -3.06 13.19 -13.93
N ALA A 148 -1.88 13.24 -13.29
CA ALA A 148 -1.24 12.04 -12.77
C ALA A 148 -2.03 11.47 -11.59
N GLN A 149 -2.33 10.17 -11.65
CA GLN A 149 -2.93 9.45 -10.52
C GLN A 149 -1.87 9.15 -9.47
N VAL A 150 -2.19 9.43 -8.22
CA VAL A 150 -1.30 9.25 -7.07
C VAL A 150 -1.99 8.48 -5.96
N ILE A 151 -1.20 7.87 -5.08
CA ILE A 151 -1.67 7.22 -3.86
C ILE A 151 -0.97 7.84 -2.65
N PHE A 152 -1.73 8.17 -1.63
CA PHE A 152 -1.17 8.66 -0.38
C PHE A 152 -0.57 7.50 0.42
N ILE A 153 0.69 7.63 0.83
CA ILE A 153 1.46 6.60 1.55
C ILE A 153 1.51 6.83 3.06
N LYS A 154 0.84 7.87 3.55
CA LYS A 154 0.78 8.24 4.97
C LYS A 154 -0.58 8.84 5.29
N ASN A 155 -1.05 8.66 6.54
CA ASN A 155 -2.24 9.35 7.04
C ASN A 155 -1.94 10.83 7.23
N ASP A 156 -2.88 11.69 6.84
CA ASP A 156 -2.82 13.12 7.13
C ASP A 156 -3.10 13.39 8.62
N PHE A 157 -2.43 14.39 9.17
CA PHE A 157 -2.63 14.81 10.56
C PHE A 157 -4.05 15.32 10.80
N ASP A 158 -4.58 16.10 9.86
CA ASP A 158 -5.93 16.68 9.92
C ASP A 158 -7.00 15.72 9.37
N ARG A 159 -6.63 14.47 9.08
CA ARG A 159 -7.53 13.42 8.59
C ARG A 159 -8.23 13.76 7.25
N ARG A 160 -7.59 14.56 6.41
CA ARG A 160 -8.09 14.89 5.06
C ARG A 160 -8.01 13.67 4.14
N TRP A 161 -6.99 12.81 4.34
CA TRP A 161 -6.82 11.52 3.67
C TRP A 161 -6.21 10.48 4.61
N VAL A 162 -6.26 9.23 4.20
CA VAL A 162 -5.61 8.11 4.89
C VAL A 162 -4.61 7.44 3.96
N ASN A 163 -3.71 6.64 4.53
CA ASN A 163 -2.81 5.81 3.74
C ASN A 163 -3.62 4.88 2.81
N GLY A 164 -3.31 4.91 1.51
CA GLY A 164 -4.04 4.18 0.48
C GLY A 164 -5.15 4.97 -0.22
N THR A 165 -5.46 6.21 0.22
CA THR A 165 -6.34 7.11 -0.54
C THR A 165 -5.72 7.40 -1.90
N ILE A 166 -6.55 7.36 -2.94
CA ILE A 166 -6.14 7.64 -4.32
C ILE A 166 -6.61 9.03 -4.68
N GLY A 167 -5.87 9.69 -5.54
CA GLY A 167 -6.26 10.99 -6.08
C GLY A 167 -5.61 11.28 -7.42
N VAL A 168 -6.01 12.38 -8.02
CA VAL A 168 -5.45 12.90 -9.27
C VAL A 168 -4.87 14.28 -9.03
N VAL A 169 -3.67 14.50 -9.52
CA VAL A 169 -2.98 15.79 -9.44
C VAL A 169 -3.77 16.81 -10.26
N SER A 170 -4.27 17.87 -9.61
CA SER A 170 -4.96 18.98 -10.25
C SER A 170 -4.00 20.12 -10.65
N GLY A 171 -2.90 20.30 -9.90
CA GLY A 171 -1.90 21.33 -10.17
C GLY A 171 -0.79 21.40 -9.15
N PHE A 172 0.10 22.36 -9.34
CA PHE A 172 1.20 22.68 -8.41
C PHE A 172 1.35 24.18 -8.22
N ASP A 173 1.81 24.58 -7.05
CA ASP A 173 2.36 25.90 -6.77
C ASP A 173 3.86 25.76 -6.50
N GLU A 174 4.69 26.25 -7.44
CA GLU A 174 6.16 26.16 -7.32
C GLU A 174 6.72 27.09 -6.23
N ILE A 175 6.02 28.17 -5.90
CA ILE A 175 6.48 29.14 -4.90
C ILE A 175 6.23 28.60 -3.50
N GLU A 176 5.06 27.99 -3.29
CA GLU A 176 4.68 27.40 -2.00
C GLU A 176 5.07 25.92 -1.88
N GLU A 177 5.69 25.36 -2.92
CA GLU A 177 6.02 23.93 -3.02
C GLU A 177 4.83 23.03 -2.70
N THR A 178 3.64 23.43 -3.17
CA THR A 178 2.38 22.77 -2.83
C THR A 178 1.86 22.00 -4.04
N LEU A 179 1.51 20.74 -3.82
CA LEU A 179 0.83 19.88 -4.78
C LEU A 179 -0.67 19.85 -4.46
N TYR A 180 -1.52 20.11 -5.44
CA TYR A 180 -2.96 20.00 -5.30
C TYR A 180 -3.43 18.65 -5.86
N VAL A 181 -4.21 17.92 -5.08
CA VAL A 181 -4.70 16.57 -5.42
C VAL A 181 -6.20 16.51 -5.17
N ILE A 182 -6.96 16.06 -6.16
CA ILE A 182 -8.38 15.74 -5.99
C ILE A 182 -8.47 14.25 -5.66
N THR A 183 -9.00 13.93 -4.48
CA THR A 183 -9.15 12.56 -3.98
C THR A 183 -10.34 11.86 -4.64
N ASP A 184 -10.43 10.54 -4.50
CA ASP A 184 -11.52 9.70 -5.04
C ASP A 184 -12.92 10.07 -4.52
N ASP A 185 -13.00 10.74 -3.35
CA ASP A 185 -14.24 11.31 -2.82
C ASP A 185 -14.52 12.75 -3.32
N GLY A 186 -13.74 13.25 -4.28
CA GLY A 186 -13.91 14.55 -4.93
C GLY A 186 -13.43 15.76 -4.13
N LYS A 187 -12.70 15.55 -3.04
CA LYS A 187 -12.12 16.65 -2.25
C LYS A 187 -10.77 17.08 -2.80
N GLU A 188 -10.56 18.36 -2.92
CA GLU A 188 -9.25 18.91 -3.22
C GLU A 188 -8.43 19.07 -1.94
N CYS A 189 -7.20 18.56 -1.98
CA CYS A 189 -6.26 18.58 -0.88
C CYS A 189 -4.96 19.26 -1.31
N ASP A 190 -4.44 20.15 -0.46
CA ASP A 190 -3.10 20.72 -0.57
C ASP A 190 -2.09 19.81 0.13
N VAL A 191 -1.09 19.36 -0.59
CA VAL A 191 -0.05 18.45 -0.10
C VAL A 191 1.29 19.18 -0.11
N LYS A 192 1.94 19.25 1.05
CA LYS A 192 3.25 19.89 1.23
C LYS A 192 4.32 18.87 1.55
N PRO A 193 5.62 19.18 1.32
CA PRO A 193 6.71 18.31 1.73
C PRO A 193 6.65 17.96 3.21
N GLU A 194 6.87 16.71 3.55
CA GLU A 194 6.85 16.20 4.90
C GLU A 194 8.09 15.42 5.27
N HIS A 195 8.45 15.44 6.56
CA HIS A 195 9.50 14.60 7.10
C HIS A 195 8.99 13.20 7.42
N LEU A 196 9.65 12.18 6.84
CA LEU A 196 9.42 10.79 7.18
C LEU A 196 10.63 10.24 7.96
N SER A 197 10.38 9.55 9.07
CA SER A 197 11.41 8.81 9.79
C SER A 197 11.28 7.31 9.54
N LEU A 198 12.32 6.53 9.88
CA LEU A 198 12.26 5.07 9.82
C LEU A 198 11.09 4.48 10.61
N ILE A 199 10.72 5.11 11.73
CA ILE A 199 9.58 4.67 12.53
C ILE A 199 8.26 4.82 11.75
N HIS A 200 8.08 5.95 11.05
CA HIS A 200 6.89 6.21 10.25
C HIS A 200 6.81 5.30 9.02
N ILE A 201 7.95 4.95 8.43
CA ILE A 201 8.02 4.07 7.25
C ILE A 201 7.81 2.61 7.65
N SER A 202 8.37 2.19 8.79
CA SER A 202 8.26 0.80 9.26
C SER A 202 6.92 0.47 9.93
N GLU A 203 6.21 1.48 10.45
CA GLU A 203 4.90 1.33 11.11
C GLU A 203 3.86 2.31 10.52
N PRO A 204 3.59 2.32 9.21
CA PRO A 204 2.69 3.30 8.58
C PRO A 204 1.24 3.20 9.04
N THR A 205 0.88 2.11 9.72
CA THR A 205 -0.50 1.81 10.12
C THR A 205 -0.74 1.93 11.64
N ARG A 206 0.18 2.50 12.39
CA ARG A 206 -0.06 2.68 13.83
C ARG A 206 -1.05 3.83 14.05
N PRO A 207 -2.33 3.55 14.38
CA PRO A 207 -3.27 4.62 14.74
C PRO A 207 -2.73 5.31 16.01
N GLU A 208 -2.65 6.63 15.97
CA GLU A 208 -2.47 7.41 17.19
C GLU A 208 -3.54 7.00 18.21
N PRO A 209 -3.21 6.84 19.49
CA PRO A 209 -4.19 6.51 20.49
C PRO A 209 -5.24 7.60 20.53
N ILE A 210 -6.49 7.22 20.32
CA ILE A 210 -7.64 8.11 20.52
C ILE A 210 -7.66 8.43 22.01
N SER A 211 -7.33 9.67 22.34
CA SER A 211 -7.49 10.25 23.68
C SER A 211 -8.97 10.48 23.98
#